data_7e07ed4ebb958c36cd5e83da6a61bde9
#
_entry.id   7e07ed4ebb958c36cd5e83da6a61bde9
#
_cell.length_a   1.000
_cell.length_b   1.000
_cell.length_c   1.000
_cell.angle_alpha   90.00
_cell.angle_beta   90.00
_cell.angle_gamma   90.00
#
_symmetry.space_group_name_H-M   'P 1'
#
loop_
_entity.id
_entity.type
_entity.pdbx_description
1 polymer ?
#
loop_
_entity_poly.entity_id
_entity_poly.type
_entity_poly.pdbx_seq_one_letter_code
_entity_poly.pdbx_strand_id
1 'polypeptide(L)'
;MTSYNGKFFSINLDIYNADLFVSVNQDNEDIVLALVENGIVPSLESPLLQMYMDPFMNIKVTSLATTALYDNGVIGIKIKQFYLDDNGDMATLVHELSHAVMYTFDRIGMPHNADTDEAYSYLLGFLVKKFFENMR
;
A
#
# COMPACT_ATOMS: atom_id res chain seq x y z
N MET A 1 15.41 18.32 -5.32
CA MET A 1 14.54 17.12 -5.22
C MET A 1 13.27 17.34 -6.03
N THR A 2 12.86 16.31 -6.76
CA THR A 2 11.61 16.36 -7.52
C THR A 2 10.52 15.66 -6.74
N SER A 3 9.47 16.38 -6.35
CA SER A 3 8.28 15.75 -5.77
C SER A 3 7.37 15.25 -6.87
N TYR A 4 6.73 14.12 -6.66
CA TYR A 4 5.69 13.64 -7.55
C TYR A 4 4.35 14.30 -7.18
N ASN A 5 3.48 14.46 -8.18
CA ASN A 5 2.08 14.75 -7.91
C ASN A 5 1.47 13.58 -7.15
N GLY A 6 0.38 13.83 -6.45
CA GLY A 6 -0.33 12.77 -5.76
C GLY A 6 -0.75 11.65 -6.71
N LYS A 7 -0.56 10.41 -6.28
CA LYS A 7 -0.89 9.21 -7.05
C LYS A 7 -1.69 8.25 -6.19
N PHE A 8 -2.67 7.60 -6.80
CA PHE A 8 -3.38 6.48 -6.21
C PHE A 8 -3.48 5.38 -7.26
N PHE A 9 -3.09 4.16 -6.91
CA PHE A 9 -3.15 3.04 -7.84
C PHE A 9 -3.33 1.73 -7.09
N SER A 10 -3.85 0.74 -7.81
CA SER A 10 -4.02 -0.61 -7.30
C SER A 10 -3.02 -1.56 -7.94
N ILE A 11 -2.58 -2.54 -7.17
CA ILE A 11 -1.76 -3.63 -7.65
C ILE A 11 -2.53 -4.92 -7.34
N ASN A 12 -2.82 -5.69 -8.37
CA ASN A 12 -3.54 -6.95 -8.22
C ASN A 12 -2.53 -8.09 -8.01
N LEU A 13 -2.77 -8.90 -6.98
CA LEU A 13 -1.98 -10.07 -6.64
C LEU A 13 -2.81 -11.32 -6.85
N ASP A 14 -3.28 -11.53 -8.09
CA ASP A 14 -4.20 -12.62 -8.45
C ASP A 14 -3.76 -13.99 -7.94
N ILE A 15 -2.49 -14.30 -8.10
CA ILE A 15 -1.93 -15.60 -7.72
C ILE A 15 -2.06 -15.85 -6.21
N TYR A 16 -2.13 -14.78 -5.40
CA TYR A 16 -2.27 -14.86 -3.95
C TYR A 16 -3.67 -14.49 -3.47
N ASN A 17 -4.59 -14.21 -4.41
CA ASN A 17 -5.96 -13.77 -4.12
C ASN A 17 -5.95 -12.56 -3.16
N ALA A 18 -5.14 -11.57 -3.46
CA ALA A 18 -5.00 -10.35 -2.67
C ALA A 18 -4.98 -9.13 -3.58
N ASP A 19 -5.46 -8.01 -3.04
CA ASP A 19 -5.44 -6.72 -3.71
C ASP A 19 -4.74 -5.71 -2.81
N LEU A 20 -3.97 -4.84 -3.43
CA LEU A 20 -3.22 -3.78 -2.77
C LEU A 20 -3.54 -2.45 -3.42
N PHE A 21 -3.83 -1.42 -2.62
CA PHE A 21 -3.84 -0.06 -3.13
C PHE A 21 -2.76 0.77 -2.47
N VAL A 22 -2.25 1.77 -3.19
CA VAL A 22 -1.18 2.64 -2.72
C VAL A 22 -1.58 4.09 -2.97
N SER A 23 -1.47 4.92 -1.93
CA SER A 23 -1.62 6.36 -2.01
C SER A 23 -0.27 7.02 -1.73
N VAL A 24 0.16 7.90 -2.63
CA VAL A 24 1.45 8.58 -2.53
C VAL A 24 1.23 10.08 -2.67
N ASN A 25 1.78 10.87 -1.76
CA ASN A 25 1.70 12.33 -1.80
C ASN A 25 0.24 12.85 -1.83
N GLN A 26 -0.67 12.17 -1.14
CA GLN A 26 -2.07 12.54 -1.06
C GLN A 26 -2.47 12.81 0.39
N ASP A 27 -3.38 13.75 0.61
CA ASP A 27 -4.03 13.92 1.91
C ASP A 27 -5.23 12.95 2.04
N ASN A 28 -5.85 12.93 3.21
CA ASN A 28 -6.95 11.98 3.46
C ASN A 28 -8.18 12.28 2.58
N GLU A 29 -8.44 13.54 2.26
CA GLU A 29 -9.54 13.90 1.36
C GLU A 29 -9.33 13.32 -0.04
N ASP A 30 -8.12 13.42 -0.57
CA ASP A 30 -7.76 12.83 -1.86
C ASP A 30 -7.93 11.32 -1.86
N ILE A 31 -7.55 10.66 -0.77
CA ILE A 31 -7.66 9.20 -0.64
C ILE A 31 -9.15 8.78 -0.64
N VAL A 32 -10.00 9.51 0.09
CA VAL A 32 -11.44 9.25 0.11
C VAL A 32 -12.01 9.27 -1.30
N LEU A 33 -11.70 10.32 -2.06
CA LEU A 33 -12.18 10.46 -3.43
C LEU A 33 -11.64 9.33 -4.33
N ALA A 34 -10.37 8.99 -4.18
CA ALA A 34 -9.73 7.93 -4.97
C ALA A 34 -10.35 6.55 -4.70
N LEU A 35 -10.66 6.25 -3.44
CA LEU A 35 -11.30 4.98 -3.06
C LEU A 35 -12.65 4.82 -3.77
N VAL A 36 -13.42 5.89 -3.87
CA VAL A 36 -14.71 5.87 -4.57
C VAL A 36 -14.51 5.80 -6.07
N GLU A 37 -13.64 6.62 -6.64
CA GLU A 37 -13.36 6.66 -8.08
C GLU A 37 -12.84 5.32 -8.62
N ASN A 38 -12.06 4.59 -7.80
CA ASN A 38 -11.50 3.30 -8.19
C ASN A 38 -12.41 2.12 -7.84
N GLY A 39 -13.59 2.38 -7.32
CA GLY A 39 -14.58 1.33 -7.03
C GLY A 39 -14.26 0.46 -5.83
N ILE A 40 -13.28 0.83 -5.01
CA ILE A 40 -12.96 0.11 -3.76
C ILE A 40 -14.07 0.32 -2.75
N VAL A 41 -14.63 1.54 -2.73
CA VAL A 41 -15.78 1.91 -1.93
C VAL A 41 -16.89 2.37 -2.90
N PRO A 42 -18.14 1.89 -2.75
CA PRO A 42 -19.19 2.16 -3.74
C PRO A 42 -19.65 3.62 -3.78
N SER A 43 -19.60 4.34 -2.66
CA SER A 43 -20.00 5.76 -2.60
C SER A 43 -19.46 6.43 -1.35
N LEU A 44 -19.56 7.76 -1.31
CA LEU A 44 -19.12 8.55 -0.15
C LEU A 44 -19.96 8.26 1.10
N GLU A 45 -21.15 7.71 0.96
CA GLU A 45 -22.04 7.37 2.08
C GLU A 45 -21.84 5.95 2.58
N SER A 46 -20.97 5.16 1.94
CA SER A 46 -20.74 3.76 2.33
C SER A 46 -20.08 3.66 3.71
N PRO A 47 -20.56 2.77 4.58
CA PRO A 47 -19.89 2.50 5.86
C PRO A 47 -18.48 1.92 5.70
N LEU A 48 -18.16 1.33 4.53
CA LEU A 48 -16.83 0.81 4.23
C LEU A 48 -15.77 1.93 4.20
N LEU A 49 -16.19 3.16 3.89
CA LEU A 49 -15.26 4.28 3.83
C LEU A 49 -14.55 4.49 5.14
N GLN A 50 -15.27 4.43 6.27
CA GLN A 50 -14.69 4.57 7.59
C GLN A 50 -13.68 3.46 7.88
N MET A 51 -14.02 2.22 7.52
CA MET A 51 -13.12 1.07 7.69
C MET A 51 -11.78 1.30 6.98
N TYR A 52 -11.83 1.76 5.71
CA TYR A 52 -10.61 1.98 4.94
C TYR A 52 -9.81 3.18 5.43
N MET A 53 -10.48 4.22 5.92
CA MET A 53 -9.81 5.44 6.33
C MET A 53 -9.23 5.40 7.76
N ASP A 54 -9.78 4.58 8.65
CA ASP A 54 -9.37 4.53 10.05
C ASP A 54 -7.84 4.42 10.25
N PRO A 55 -7.12 3.49 9.58
CA PRO A 55 -5.68 3.39 9.77
C PRO A 55 -4.92 4.65 9.36
N PHE A 56 -5.42 5.37 8.37
CA PHE A 56 -4.77 6.58 7.85
C PHE A 56 -5.08 7.81 8.68
N MET A 57 -6.26 7.87 9.28
CA MET A 57 -6.67 8.99 10.12
C MET A 57 -5.96 8.99 11.47
N ASN A 58 -5.53 7.82 11.94
CA ASN A 58 -4.89 7.63 13.24
C ASN A 58 -3.37 7.55 13.17
N ILE A 59 -2.77 7.85 12.00
CA ILE A 59 -1.31 7.88 11.86
C ILE A 59 -0.74 9.00 12.73
N LYS A 60 0.31 8.67 13.48
CA LYS A 60 1.07 9.68 14.23
C LYS A 60 1.61 10.74 13.26
N VAL A 61 1.63 11.99 13.69
CA VAL A 61 2.12 13.11 12.88
C VAL A 61 3.54 12.86 12.38
N THR A 62 4.37 12.18 13.19
CA THR A 62 5.76 11.87 12.87
C THR A 62 5.94 10.69 11.92
N SER A 63 4.88 9.89 11.67
CA SER A 63 4.98 8.74 10.78
C SER A 63 4.95 9.17 9.33
N LEU A 64 5.87 8.62 8.52
CA LEU A 64 6.01 8.93 7.10
C LEU A 64 5.07 8.09 6.23
N ALA A 65 4.71 6.90 6.70
CA ALA A 65 3.88 5.98 5.94
C ALA A 65 3.21 4.96 6.88
N THR A 66 2.19 4.29 6.37
CA THR A 66 1.57 3.17 7.07
C THR A 66 1.03 2.15 6.08
N THR A 67 1.05 0.89 6.50
CA THR A 67 0.46 -0.24 5.78
C THR A 67 -0.63 -0.85 6.64
N ALA A 68 -1.81 -1.00 6.07
CA ALA A 68 -2.97 -1.57 6.76
C ALA A 68 -3.41 -2.86 6.10
N LEU A 69 -3.75 -3.86 6.92
CA LEU A 69 -4.44 -5.06 6.47
C LEU A 69 -5.89 -4.95 6.93
N TYR A 70 -6.82 -5.01 5.96
CA TYR A 70 -8.25 -4.93 6.25
C TYR A 70 -8.87 -6.32 6.43
N ASP A 71 -10.00 -6.39 7.11
CA ASP A 71 -10.67 -7.66 7.40
C ASP A 71 -11.04 -8.46 6.15
N ASN A 72 -11.29 -7.78 5.03
CA ASN A 72 -11.58 -8.42 3.74
C ASN A 72 -10.32 -8.88 2.98
N GLY A 73 -9.13 -8.73 3.56
CA GLY A 73 -7.88 -9.14 2.96
C GLY A 73 -7.23 -8.11 2.03
N VAL A 74 -7.89 -6.99 1.77
CA VAL A 74 -7.28 -5.88 1.03
C VAL A 74 -6.16 -5.28 1.87
N ILE A 75 -5.09 -4.85 1.22
CA ILE A 75 -3.95 -4.17 1.86
C ILE A 75 -3.92 -2.74 1.34
N GLY A 76 -3.81 -1.77 2.24
CA GLY A 76 -3.70 -0.37 1.86
C GLY A 76 -2.40 0.23 2.37
N ILE A 77 -1.73 0.99 1.52
CA ILE A 77 -0.50 1.71 1.89
C ILE A 77 -0.72 3.19 1.64
N LYS A 78 -0.43 4.00 2.65
CA LYS A 78 -0.33 5.45 2.51
C LYS A 78 1.11 5.88 2.73
N ILE A 79 1.70 6.55 1.75
CA ILE A 79 3.00 7.21 1.86
C ILE A 79 2.73 8.71 1.78
N LYS A 80 2.96 9.43 2.89
CA LYS A 80 2.60 10.84 3.01
C LYS A 80 3.37 11.72 2.04
N GLN A 81 4.66 11.41 1.85
CA GLN A 81 5.54 12.17 0.98
C GLN A 81 6.63 11.27 0.41
N PHE A 82 6.83 11.33 -0.90
CA PHE A 82 7.83 10.51 -1.57
C PHE A 82 8.58 11.33 -2.60
N TYR A 83 9.90 11.34 -2.49
CA TYR A 83 10.82 11.92 -3.46
C TYR A 83 11.72 10.82 -4.01
N LEU A 84 11.78 10.68 -5.32
CA LEU A 84 12.51 9.59 -5.98
C LEU A 84 14.00 9.56 -5.61
N ASP A 85 14.59 10.73 -5.44
CA ASP A 85 16.03 10.89 -5.17
C ASP A 85 16.37 10.94 -3.68
N ASP A 86 15.41 10.65 -2.81
CA ASP A 86 15.63 10.61 -1.36
C ASP A 86 15.80 9.16 -0.89
N ASN A 87 16.97 8.84 -0.36
CA ASN A 87 17.28 7.49 0.10
C ASN A 87 16.41 7.08 1.30
N GLY A 88 16.04 8.02 2.15
CA GLY A 88 15.15 7.76 3.28
C GLY A 88 13.75 7.37 2.81
N ASP A 89 13.24 8.04 1.78
CA ASP A 89 11.92 7.72 1.21
C ASP A 89 11.95 6.36 0.53
N MET A 90 13.04 6.03 -0.15
CA MET A 90 13.24 4.70 -0.73
C MET A 90 13.22 3.61 0.34
N ALA A 91 13.89 3.85 1.46
CA ALA A 91 13.91 2.91 2.58
C ALA A 91 12.51 2.75 3.19
N THR A 92 11.76 3.84 3.34
CA THR A 92 10.37 3.82 3.82
C THR A 92 9.48 3.01 2.88
N LEU A 93 9.63 3.21 1.56
CA LEU A 93 8.88 2.43 0.58
C LEU A 93 9.11 0.93 0.73
N VAL A 94 10.37 0.51 0.78
CA VAL A 94 10.71 -0.91 0.91
C VAL A 94 10.17 -1.47 2.23
N HIS A 95 10.28 -0.70 3.32
CA HIS A 95 9.73 -1.09 4.62
C HIS A 95 8.22 -1.37 4.53
N GLU A 96 7.45 -0.46 3.92
CA GLU A 96 6.01 -0.63 3.82
C GLU A 96 5.63 -1.76 2.86
N LEU A 97 6.32 -1.90 1.74
CA LEU A 97 6.09 -3.02 0.83
C LEU A 97 6.43 -4.37 1.48
N SER A 98 7.41 -4.40 2.37
CA SER A 98 7.73 -5.61 3.14
C SER A 98 6.57 -6.04 4.04
N HIS A 99 5.87 -5.09 4.67
CA HIS A 99 4.66 -5.41 5.43
C HIS A 99 3.58 -6.01 4.53
N ALA A 100 3.39 -5.48 3.34
CA ALA A 100 2.42 -6.01 2.38
C ALA A 100 2.75 -7.45 1.98
N VAL A 101 4.03 -7.76 1.76
CA VAL A 101 4.48 -9.13 1.48
C VAL A 101 4.15 -10.06 2.65
N MET A 102 4.48 -9.64 3.87
CA MET A 102 4.21 -10.44 5.06
C MET A 102 2.72 -10.71 5.24
N TYR A 103 1.88 -9.69 5.09
CA TYR A 103 0.42 -9.85 5.21
C TYR A 103 -0.14 -10.81 4.15
N THR A 104 0.37 -10.72 2.91
CA THR A 104 -0.05 -11.60 1.82
C THR A 104 0.24 -13.06 2.14
N PHE A 105 1.46 -13.36 2.60
CA PHE A 105 1.85 -14.74 2.89
C PHE A 105 1.25 -15.27 4.19
N ASP A 106 1.07 -14.44 5.20
CA ASP A 106 0.36 -14.83 6.42
C ASP A 106 -1.07 -15.28 6.10
N ARG A 107 -1.74 -14.57 5.21
CA ARG A 107 -3.11 -14.88 4.83
C ARG A 107 -3.25 -16.27 4.20
N ILE A 108 -2.27 -16.68 3.40
CA ILE A 108 -2.29 -18.01 2.77
C ILE A 108 -1.57 -19.08 3.59
N GLY A 109 -1.14 -18.73 4.81
CA GLY A 109 -0.51 -19.69 5.73
C GLY A 109 0.91 -20.07 5.37
N MET A 110 1.62 -19.26 4.59
CA MET A 110 3.01 -19.54 4.22
C MET A 110 3.98 -18.90 5.21
N PRO A 111 4.71 -19.67 6.03
CA PRO A 111 5.66 -19.10 6.97
C PRO A 111 6.89 -18.54 6.25
N HIS A 112 7.54 -17.55 6.86
CA HIS A 112 8.80 -16.99 6.36
C HIS A 112 9.96 -17.79 6.97
N ASN A 113 10.62 -18.61 6.16
CA ASN A 113 11.78 -19.40 6.55
C ASN A 113 12.70 -19.62 5.32
N ALA A 114 13.75 -20.42 5.49
CA ALA A 114 14.72 -20.63 4.42
C ALA A 114 14.09 -21.25 3.17
N ASP A 115 13.06 -22.10 3.32
CA ASP A 115 12.39 -22.77 2.19
C ASP A 115 11.49 -21.83 1.41
N THR A 116 10.97 -20.75 2.03
CA THR A 116 10.03 -19.80 1.42
C THR A 116 10.66 -18.45 1.13
N ASP A 117 11.93 -18.25 1.45
CA ASP A 117 12.61 -16.95 1.34
C ASP A 117 12.58 -16.40 -0.10
N GLU A 118 12.79 -17.25 -1.10
CA GLU A 118 12.72 -16.83 -2.50
C GLU A 118 11.34 -16.27 -2.87
N ALA A 119 10.26 -16.90 -2.41
CA ALA A 119 8.91 -16.40 -2.68
C ALA A 119 8.68 -15.02 -2.10
N TYR A 120 9.14 -14.79 -0.85
CA TYR A 120 9.07 -13.47 -0.22
C TYR A 120 9.86 -12.42 -1.02
N SER A 121 11.08 -12.78 -1.43
CA SER A 121 11.94 -11.87 -2.19
C SER A 121 11.38 -11.54 -3.56
N TYR A 122 10.82 -12.52 -4.26
CA TYR A 122 10.19 -12.31 -5.56
C TYR A 122 8.98 -11.38 -5.47
N LEU A 123 8.11 -11.59 -4.46
CA LEU A 123 6.95 -10.73 -4.29
C LEU A 123 7.37 -9.29 -3.95
N LEU A 124 8.35 -9.13 -3.08
CA LEU A 124 8.86 -7.79 -2.76
C LEU A 124 9.40 -7.09 -4.00
N GLY A 125 10.24 -7.77 -4.79
CA GLY A 125 10.76 -7.22 -6.04
C GLY A 125 9.66 -6.85 -7.03
N PHE A 126 8.63 -7.69 -7.15
CA PHE A 126 7.47 -7.43 -7.98
C PHE A 126 6.74 -6.16 -7.54
N LEU A 127 6.51 -5.99 -6.23
CA LEU A 127 5.83 -4.81 -5.70
C LEU A 127 6.64 -3.54 -5.92
N VAL A 128 7.96 -3.59 -5.74
CA VAL A 128 8.84 -2.45 -6.02
C VAL A 128 8.74 -2.04 -7.49
N LYS A 129 8.81 -3.02 -8.38
CA LYS A 129 8.70 -2.78 -9.83
C LYS A 129 7.35 -2.15 -10.18
N LYS A 130 6.24 -2.69 -9.66
CA LYS A 130 4.91 -2.17 -9.91
C LYS A 130 4.71 -0.77 -9.35
N PHE A 131 5.29 -0.49 -8.19
CA PHE A 131 5.26 0.85 -7.63
C PHE A 131 5.85 1.87 -8.62
N PHE A 132 7.06 1.62 -9.10
CA PHE A 132 7.72 2.55 -10.02
C PHE A 132 7.06 2.62 -11.38
N GLU A 133 6.50 1.53 -11.89
CA GLU A 133 5.72 1.56 -13.14
C GLU A 133 4.51 2.50 -13.01
N ASN A 134 3.87 2.54 -11.86
CA ASN A 134 2.69 3.39 -11.60
C ASN A 134 3.06 4.84 -11.29
N MET A 135 4.27 5.09 -10.81
CA MET A 135 4.73 6.45 -10.49
C MET A 135 5.20 7.24 -11.71
N ARG A 136 5.47 6.58 -12.80
CA ARG A 136 5.94 7.21 -14.05
C ARG A 136 4.83 7.81 -14.89
#